data_d31be3522429d86fbd832bbbc6fa5ba9
#
_entry.id   d31be3522429d86fbd832bbbc6fa5ba9
#
_cell.length_a   1.000
_cell.length_b   1.000
_cell.length_c   1.000
_cell.angle_alpha   90.00
_cell.angle_beta   90.00
_cell.angle_gamma   90.00
#
_symmetry.space_group_name_H-M   'P 1'
#
loop_
_entity.id
_entity.type
_entity.pdbx_description
1 polymer ?
#
loop_
_entity_poly.entity_id
_entity_poly.type
_entity_poly.pdbx_seq_one_letter_code
_entity_poly.pdbx_strand_id
1 'polypeptide(L)'
;MKKFTILVIFLLVTFLFGCNISNQKLAKKMIEKYSDNRNYVTLTGEVIEFNENNVIIKCEELNDYLSYEDELCDYYIYSDQFVELQVGEEIQFTTVPFHFYNGHKLPIVELKIDENTLLSFEEGKENLLDWVNINFK
;
A
#
# COMPACT_ATOMS: atom_id res chain seq x y z
N MET A 1 32.28 -31.48 -16.27
CA MET A 1 31.10 -31.59 -15.42
C MET A 1 31.22 -30.83 -14.11
N LYS A 2 32.29 -30.98 -13.33
CA LYS A 2 32.44 -30.25 -12.05
C LYS A 2 32.47 -28.71 -12.19
N LYS A 3 33.07 -28.17 -13.27
CA LYS A 3 33.14 -26.72 -13.52
C LYS A 3 31.77 -26.15 -13.89
N PHE A 4 30.93 -26.88 -14.57
CA PHE A 4 29.60 -26.46 -14.97
C PHE A 4 28.64 -26.43 -13.75
N THR A 5 28.75 -27.42 -12.87
CA THR A 5 27.95 -27.50 -11.63
C THR A 5 28.27 -26.34 -10.68
N ILE A 6 29.54 -25.97 -10.56
CA ILE A 6 29.99 -24.84 -9.74
C ILE A 6 29.47 -23.50 -10.30
N LEU A 7 29.47 -23.34 -11.62
CA LEU A 7 28.94 -22.15 -12.28
C LEU A 7 27.43 -21.98 -12.05
N VAL A 8 26.66 -23.07 -12.13
CA VAL A 8 25.21 -23.05 -11.89
C VAL A 8 24.89 -22.71 -10.43
N ILE A 9 25.65 -23.26 -9.49
CA ILE A 9 25.48 -22.95 -8.04
C ILE A 9 25.81 -21.47 -7.77
N PHE A 10 26.85 -20.94 -8.39
CA PHE A 10 27.23 -19.54 -8.24
C PHE A 10 26.17 -18.59 -8.81
N LEU A 11 25.57 -18.92 -9.96
CA LEU A 11 24.46 -18.19 -10.56
C LEU A 11 23.19 -18.21 -9.69
N LEU A 12 22.87 -19.37 -9.09
CA LEU A 12 21.74 -19.51 -8.17
C LEU A 12 21.92 -18.67 -6.90
N VAL A 13 23.11 -18.68 -6.34
CA VAL A 13 23.44 -17.92 -5.12
C VAL A 13 23.37 -16.41 -5.40
N THR A 14 23.88 -15.94 -6.53
CA THR A 14 23.79 -14.51 -6.89
C THR A 14 22.37 -14.06 -7.16
N PHE A 15 21.50 -14.94 -7.68
CA PHE A 15 20.09 -14.63 -7.89
C PHE A 15 19.32 -14.50 -6.57
N LEU A 16 19.60 -15.34 -5.58
CA LEU A 16 18.99 -15.26 -4.24
C LEU A 16 19.44 -14.01 -3.47
N PHE A 17 20.71 -13.66 -3.53
CA PHE A 17 21.23 -12.43 -2.89
C PHE A 17 20.70 -11.17 -3.58
N GLY A 18 20.55 -11.16 -4.90
CA GLY A 18 19.98 -10.04 -5.66
C GLY A 18 18.53 -9.73 -5.27
N CYS A 19 17.68 -10.73 -5.05
CA CYS A 19 16.29 -10.55 -4.62
C CYS A 19 16.20 -9.95 -3.22
N ASN A 20 17.03 -10.40 -2.25
CA ASN A 20 17.04 -9.86 -0.89
C ASN A 20 17.47 -8.41 -0.83
N ILE A 21 18.50 -8.01 -1.58
CA ILE A 21 18.99 -6.62 -1.65
C ILE A 21 17.93 -5.71 -2.26
N SER A 22 17.20 -6.16 -3.29
CA SER A 22 16.11 -5.40 -3.91
C SER A 22 14.94 -5.16 -2.93
N ASN A 23 14.55 -6.17 -2.16
CA ASN A 23 13.49 -6.06 -1.16
C ASN A 23 13.88 -5.13 -0.01
N GLN A 24 15.13 -5.20 0.47
CA GLN A 24 15.64 -4.31 1.51
C GLN A 24 15.66 -2.84 1.07
N LYS A 25 16.06 -2.57 -0.18
CA LYS A 25 16.03 -1.21 -0.75
C LYS A 25 14.59 -0.69 -0.87
N LEU A 26 13.67 -1.55 -1.30
CA LEU A 26 12.25 -1.20 -1.41
C LEU A 26 11.66 -0.90 -0.04
N ALA A 27 11.91 -1.76 0.95
CA ALA A 27 11.48 -1.55 2.34
C ALA A 27 11.97 -0.21 2.88
N LYS A 28 13.23 0.13 2.68
CA LYS A 28 13.82 1.39 3.12
C LYS A 28 13.11 2.59 2.50
N LYS A 29 12.85 2.56 1.20
CA LYS A 29 12.12 3.63 0.49
C LYS A 29 10.69 3.78 1.00
N MET A 30 10.00 2.66 1.22
CA MET A 30 8.63 2.65 1.75
C MET A 30 8.59 3.24 3.16
N ILE A 31 9.50 2.83 4.04
CA ILE A 31 9.58 3.33 5.42
C ILE A 31 9.87 4.84 5.42
N GLU A 32 10.82 5.30 4.63
CA GLU A 32 11.13 6.73 4.51
C GLU A 32 9.91 7.53 4.04
N LYS A 33 9.19 7.04 3.03
CA LYS A 33 8.01 7.71 2.48
C LYS A 33 6.85 7.71 3.47
N TYR A 34 6.55 6.56 4.08
CA TYR A 34 5.42 6.40 5.00
C TYR A 34 5.66 7.01 6.39
N SER A 35 6.91 7.22 6.78
CA SER A 35 7.22 7.86 8.06
C SER A 35 7.01 9.37 8.05
N ASP A 36 7.07 10.00 6.91
CA ASP A 36 6.88 11.46 6.77
C ASP A 36 5.40 11.81 6.59
N ASN A 37 4.82 12.44 7.61
CA ASN A 37 3.41 12.83 7.60
C ASN A 37 3.03 13.77 6.45
N ARG A 38 3.98 14.51 5.86
CA ARG A 38 3.75 15.41 4.73
C ARG A 38 3.39 14.67 3.44
N ASN A 39 3.69 13.37 3.36
CA ASN A 39 3.38 12.55 2.20
C ASN A 39 1.94 12.03 2.18
N TYR A 40 1.21 12.18 3.28
CA TYR A 40 -0.19 11.76 3.38
C TYR A 40 -1.13 12.85 2.92
N VAL A 41 -2.16 12.44 2.21
CA VAL A 41 -3.25 13.30 1.75
C VAL A 41 -4.59 12.70 2.16
N THR A 42 -5.54 13.58 2.50
CA THR A 42 -6.91 13.17 2.84
C THR A 42 -7.82 13.48 1.66
N LEU A 43 -8.51 12.46 1.19
CA LEU A 43 -9.36 12.47 0.01
C LEU A 43 -10.77 11.99 0.34
N THR A 44 -11.73 12.34 -0.53
CA THR A 44 -13.11 11.84 -0.46
C THR A 44 -13.44 11.07 -1.73
N GLY A 45 -14.06 9.92 -1.58
CA GLY A 45 -14.45 9.08 -2.71
C GLY A 45 -15.61 8.15 -2.42
N GLU A 46 -16.09 7.50 -3.47
CA GLU A 46 -17.20 6.56 -3.43
C GLU A 46 -16.67 5.12 -3.48
N VAL A 47 -17.15 4.27 -2.58
CA VAL A 47 -16.84 2.84 -2.57
C VAL A 47 -17.51 2.16 -3.76
N ILE A 48 -16.71 1.59 -4.66
CA ILE A 48 -17.20 0.88 -5.85
C ILE A 48 -17.21 -0.62 -5.60
N GLU A 49 -16.18 -1.14 -4.94
CA GLU A 49 -16.06 -2.56 -4.60
C GLU A 49 -15.34 -2.69 -3.26
N PHE A 50 -15.75 -3.67 -2.47
CA PHE A 50 -15.17 -3.90 -1.15
C PHE A 50 -15.11 -5.39 -0.86
N ASN A 51 -13.94 -5.89 -0.46
CA ASN A 51 -13.71 -7.28 -0.07
C ASN A 51 -12.63 -7.33 1.01
N GLU A 52 -13.05 -7.59 2.24
CA GLU A 52 -12.17 -7.57 3.42
C GLU A 52 -11.47 -6.21 3.56
N ASN A 53 -10.14 -6.18 3.47
CA ASN A 53 -9.35 -4.94 3.54
C ASN A 53 -9.09 -4.31 2.16
N ASN A 54 -9.51 -4.97 1.08
CA ASN A 54 -9.33 -4.47 -0.27
C ASN A 54 -10.54 -3.64 -0.68
N VAL A 55 -10.31 -2.43 -1.20
CA VAL A 55 -11.38 -1.54 -1.62
C VAL A 55 -11.00 -0.83 -2.92
N ILE A 56 -11.95 -0.76 -3.85
CA ILE A 56 -11.87 0.09 -5.04
C ILE A 56 -12.69 1.33 -4.77
N ILE A 57 -12.04 2.49 -4.90
CA ILE A 57 -12.66 3.80 -4.66
C ILE A 57 -12.59 4.62 -5.92
N LYS A 58 -13.70 5.28 -6.25
CA LYS A 58 -13.76 6.33 -7.26
C LYS A 58 -13.49 7.66 -6.58
N CYS A 59 -12.40 8.31 -6.96
CA CYS A 59 -11.94 9.54 -6.34
C CYS A 59 -11.39 10.52 -7.38
N GLU A 60 -12.12 11.59 -7.67
CA GLU A 60 -11.67 12.67 -8.57
C GLU A 60 -10.40 13.35 -8.10
N GLU A 61 -10.31 13.63 -6.81
CA GLU A 61 -9.18 14.36 -6.20
C GLU A 61 -7.85 13.60 -6.35
N LEU A 62 -7.88 12.28 -6.52
CA LEU A 62 -6.67 11.48 -6.73
C LEU A 62 -5.94 11.88 -8.02
N ASN A 63 -6.66 12.36 -9.03
CA ASN A 63 -6.08 12.79 -10.30
C ASN A 63 -5.14 14.00 -10.18
N ASP A 64 -5.21 14.75 -9.09
CA ASP A 64 -4.25 15.82 -8.78
C ASP A 64 -2.85 15.25 -8.46
N TYR A 65 -2.76 13.96 -8.12
CA TYR A 65 -1.53 13.27 -7.72
C TYR A 65 -1.13 12.18 -8.70
N LEU A 66 -2.09 11.35 -9.10
CA LEU A 66 -1.90 10.18 -9.96
C LEU A 66 -3.07 10.09 -10.95
N SER A 67 -2.75 9.79 -12.22
CA SER A 67 -3.76 9.63 -13.26
C SER A 67 -4.26 8.20 -13.35
N TYR A 68 -5.56 8.00 -13.19
CA TYR A 68 -6.24 6.71 -13.33
C TYR A 68 -7.37 6.78 -14.32
N GLU A 69 -7.57 5.69 -15.06
CA GLU A 69 -8.72 5.51 -15.93
C GLU A 69 -10.00 5.44 -15.08
N ASP A 70 -11.03 6.20 -15.47
CA ASP A 70 -12.32 6.29 -14.77
C ASP A 70 -12.23 6.72 -13.29
N GLU A 71 -11.10 7.32 -12.86
CA GLU A 71 -10.87 7.77 -11.48
C GLU A 71 -10.91 6.64 -10.45
N LEU A 72 -10.77 5.37 -10.88
CA LEU A 72 -10.81 4.19 -10.04
C LEU A 72 -9.40 3.76 -9.62
N CYS A 73 -9.24 3.46 -8.35
CA CYS A 73 -7.98 2.95 -7.81
C CYS A 73 -8.23 1.87 -6.75
N ASP A 74 -7.29 0.92 -6.70
CA ASP A 74 -7.23 -0.12 -5.69
C ASP A 74 -6.50 0.37 -4.44
N TYR A 75 -7.13 0.16 -3.28
CA TYR A 75 -6.57 0.48 -1.98
C TYR A 75 -6.58 -0.73 -1.05
N TYR A 76 -5.73 -0.69 -0.03
CA TYR A 76 -5.74 -1.62 1.09
C TYR A 76 -5.87 -0.87 2.42
N ILE A 77 -6.82 -1.29 3.26
CA ILE A 77 -7.11 -0.67 4.55
C ILE A 77 -6.22 -1.33 5.62
N TYR A 78 -5.32 -0.57 6.22
CA TYR A 78 -4.40 -1.04 7.27
C TYR A 78 -5.05 -0.97 8.65
N SER A 79 -6.06 -1.83 8.83
CA SER A 79 -6.78 -2.00 10.10
C SER A 79 -6.67 -3.44 10.59
N ASP A 80 -6.44 -3.64 11.88
CA ASP A 80 -6.47 -4.95 12.54
C ASP A 80 -7.89 -5.41 12.84
N GLN A 81 -8.85 -4.49 12.79
CA GLN A 81 -10.27 -4.78 13.00
C GLN A 81 -11.02 -4.83 11.68
N PHE A 82 -12.08 -5.61 11.66
CA PHE A 82 -12.99 -5.63 10.51
C PHE A 82 -13.66 -4.26 10.34
N VAL A 83 -13.50 -3.69 9.15
CA VAL A 83 -14.16 -2.45 8.75
C VAL A 83 -15.27 -2.80 7.78
N GLU A 84 -16.52 -2.47 8.10
CA GLU A 84 -17.66 -2.69 7.23
C GLU A 84 -17.91 -1.44 6.37
N LEU A 85 -17.81 -1.60 5.05
CA LEU A 85 -18.14 -0.59 4.06
C LEU A 85 -19.27 -1.09 3.16
N GLN A 86 -20.01 -0.15 2.58
CA GLN A 86 -21.06 -0.45 1.62
C GLN A 86 -20.74 0.14 0.26
N VAL A 87 -21.02 -0.59 -0.80
CA VAL A 87 -20.91 -0.09 -2.18
C VAL A 87 -21.83 1.11 -2.37
N GLY A 88 -21.31 2.17 -2.96
CA GLY A 88 -22.02 3.43 -3.15
C GLY A 88 -21.87 4.44 -2.01
N GLU A 89 -21.22 4.03 -0.92
CA GLU A 89 -20.99 4.90 0.24
C GLU A 89 -19.86 5.90 -0.04
N GLU A 90 -20.07 7.16 0.36
CA GLU A 90 -19.02 8.18 0.34
C GLU A 90 -18.18 8.09 1.61
N ILE A 91 -16.87 8.02 1.43
CA ILE A 91 -15.91 7.92 2.53
C ILE A 91 -14.84 8.99 2.43
N GLN A 92 -14.32 9.41 3.58
CA GLN A 92 -13.11 10.21 3.68
C GLN A 92 -11.96 9.30 4.12
N PHE A 93 -10.84 9.36 3.42
CA PHE A 93 -9.71 8.49 3.70
C PHE A 93 -8.38 9.20 3.51
N THR A 94 -7.36 8.74 4.22
CA THR A 94 -5.99 9.26 4.15
C THR A 94 -5.08 8.21 3.57
N THR A 95 -4.31 8.60 2.54
CA THR A 95 -3.42 7.72 1.78
C THR A 95 -2.11 8.43 1.45
N VAL A 96 -1.12 7.66 1.00
CA VAL A 96 0.08 8.16 0.32
C VAL A 96 -0.09 7.87 -1.17
N PRO A 97 -0.31 8.88 -2.03
CA PRO A 97 -0.57 8.68 -3.45
C PRO A 97 0.73 8.46 -4.23
N PHE A 98 1.36 7.33 -3.99
CA PHE A 98 2.62 6.94 -4.63
C PHE A 98 2.69 5.43 -4.81
N HIS A 99 2.98 4.97 -6.04
CA HIS A 99 3.20 3.57 -6.34
C HIS A 99 4.69 3.21 -6.29
N PHE A 100 5.05 2.30 -5.40
CA PHE A 100 6.42 1.78 -5.29
C PHE A 100 6.75 0.72 -6.33
N TYR A 101 5.74 0.01 -6.82
CA TYR A 101 5.87 -1.05 -7.82
C TYR A 101 4.56 -1.22 -8.57
N ASN A 102 4.64 -1.90 -9.73
CA ASN A 102 3.44 -2.16 -10.54
C ASN A 102 2.45 -3.06 -9.79
N GLY A 103 1.18 -2.67 -9.75
CA GLY A 103 0.14 -3.37 -9.00
C GLY A 103 0.11 -3.08 -7.50
N HIS A 104 0.92 -2.13 -7.03
CA HIS A 104 0.89 -1.68 -5.63
C HIS A 104 -0.46 -1.04 -5.31
N LYS A 105 -1.14 -1.55 -4.30
CA LYS A 105 -2.35 -0.94 -3.77
C LYS A 105 -1.99 0.24 -2.88
N LEU A 106 -2.68 1.37 -3.05
CA LEU A 106 -2.45 2.53 -2.21
C LEU A 106 -2.93 2.24 -0.78
N PRO A 107 -2.17 2.65 0.25
CA PRO A 107 -2.56 2.40 1.62
C PRO A 107 -3.65 3.34 2.09
N ILE A 108 -4.63 2.83 2.83
CA ILE A 108 -5.54 3.64 3.64
C ILE A 108 -5.12 3.49 5.10
N VAL A 109 -4.73 4.60 5.72
CA VAL A 109 -4.27 4.66 7.10
C VAL A 109 -5.23 5.42 8.03
N GLU A 110 -6.20 6.12 7.45
CA GLU A 110 -7.29 6.76 8.18
C GLU A 110 -8.56 6.63 7.36
N LEU A 111 -9.67 6.34 8.02
CA LEU A 111 -10.95 6.13 7.37
C LEU A 111 -12.07 6.70 8.22
N LYS A 112 -12.89 7.54 7.59
CA LYS A 112 -14.06 8.17 8.22
C LYS A 112 -15.27 8.05 7.32
N ILE A 113 -16.42 7.80 7.94
CA ILE A 113 -17.73 7.89 7.32
C ILE A 113 -18.51 8.92 8.11
N ASP A 114 -18.95 9.98 7.45
CA ASP A 114 -19.50 11.17 8.10
C ASP A 114 -18.50 11.70 9.16
N GLU A 115 -18.91 11.79 10.42
CA GLU A 115 -18.04 12.19 11.53
C GLU A 115 -17.43 11.02 12.31
N ASN A 116 -17.74 9.77 11.89
CA ASN A 116 -17.28 8.57 12.59
C ASN A 116 -15.93 8.11 12.06
N THR A 117 -14.94 8.01 12.93
CA THR A 117 -13.63 7.44 12.62
C THR A 117 -13.68 5.93 12.76
N LEU A 118 -13.51 5.21 11.65
CA LEU A 118 -13.42 3.74 11.60
C LEU A 118 -11.98 3.24 11.76
N LEU A 119 -11.01 4.04 11.34
CA LEU A 119 -9.58 3.79 11.48
C LEU A 119 -8.89 5.12 11.78
N SER A 120 -8.18 5.20 12.90
CA SER A 120 -7.40 6.41 13.25
C SER A 120 -6.09 6.45 12.47
N PHE A 121 -5.58 7.65 12.20
CA PHE A 121 -4.33 7.85 11.47
C PHE A 121 -3.13 7.18 12.16
N GLU A 122 -3.01 7.32 13.47
CA GLU A 122 -1.92 6.73 14.24
C GLU A 122 -1.92 5.20 14.14
N GLU A 123 -3.07 4.57 14.33
CA GLU A 123 -3.23 3.12 14.23
C GLU A 123 -2.92 2.63 12.80
N GLY A 124 -3.51 3.26 11.80
CA GLY A 124 -3.31 2.86 10.40
C GLY A 124 -1.87 3.03 9.94
N LYS A 125 -1.21 4.11 10.32
CA LYS A 125 0.21 4.36 10.01
C LYS A 125 1.11 3.33 10.69
N GLU A 126 0.88 3.02 11.96
CA GLU A 126 1.64 2.00 12.69
C GLU A 126 1.49 0.63 12.01
N ASN A 127 0.27 0.23 11.70
CA ASN A 127 -0.01 -1.03 11.00
C ASN A 127 0.67 -1.09 9.62
N LEU A 128 0.67 -0.01 8.87
CA LEU A 128 1.35 0.09 7.57
C LEU A 128 2.87 -0.11 7.71
N LEU A 129 3.49 0.57 8.66
CA LEU A 129 4.93 0.45 8.89
C LEU A 129 5.32 -0.95 9.37
N ASP A 130 4.53 -1.55 10.25
CA ASP A 130 4.71 -2.93 10.69
C ASP A 130 4.60 -3.92 9.52
N TRP A 131 3.62 -3.72 8.66
CA TRP A 131 3.45 -4.54 7.46
C TRP A 131 4.67 -4.48 6.54
N VAL A 132 5.24 -3.31 6.30
CA VAL A 132 6.47 -3.15 5.50
C VAL A 132 7.62 -3.89 6.16
N ASN A 133 7.81 -3.74 7.46
CA ASN A 133 8.87 -4.41 8.21
C ASN A 133 8.77 -5.94 8.17
N ILE A 134 7.56 -6.48 8.18
CA ILE A 134 7.32 -7.94 8.16
C ILE A 134 7.51 -8.50 6.74
N ASN A 135 7.03 -7.83 5.71
CA ASN A 135 6.92 -8.38 4.36
C ASN A 135 8.13 -8.09 3.46
N PHE A 136 8.96 -7.13 3.79
CA PHE A 136 10.12 -6.71 2.97
C PHE A 136 11.47 -6.84 3.68
N LYS A 137 11.55 -7.63 4.71
CA LYS A 137 12.83 -7.96 5.37
C LYS A 137 13.67 -8.95 4.58
#